data_90c23a30a7f072c55f58b5f8fe83b0be
#
_entry.id   90c23a30a7f072c55f58b5f8fe83b0be
#
_cell.length_a   1.000
_cell.length_b   1.000
_cell.length_c   1.000
_cell.angle_alpha   90.00
_cell.angle_beta   90.00
_cell.angle_gamma   90.00
#
_symmetry.space_group_name_H-M   'P 1'
#
loop_
_entity.id
_entity.type
_entity.pdbx_description
1 polymer ?
#
loop_
_entity_poly.entity_id
_entity_poly.type
_entity_poly.pdbx_seq_one_letter_code
_entity_poly.pdbx_strand_id
1 'polypeptide(L)'
;ADGGGRQYFKNCYIEGNVDWIFGSAQAVFDDCDIVANAAGYVTAASTESTKTTGYVFINSRLLRKTEDVADNTVALGRPWRSNACVTYVKCFMDSHIKTKGYDNMSGNTHSAARFYEYQSYGPGFAVNTDRRQLAKAEGEALTVNGVFAREAGEGMAFAEGWDAVAAYAAASADYTESGAVSVDFSELDRAIQNAEGLNSADYKDFSAVESALNAAKALDRTTATQEEVSVLAHRLIEAVANLETMTPAPEPTPDPEPTPDPTPTPEPTPTPTPTPEPTPTPTPSEPDKNQSGGTDNSGNNSGTNGAEEGGKQEDAKQEDNNGAASENEF
;
A
#
# COMPACT_ATOMS: atom_id res chain seq x y z
N ALA A 1 16.92 -6.02 -10.10
CA ALA A 1 16.35 -7.35 -10.33
C ALA A 1 15.91 -7.48 -11.78
N ASP A 2 16.88 -7.42 -12.68
CA ASP A 2 16.62 -7.44 -14.11
C ASP A 2 16.87 -8.83 -14.72
N GLY A 3 16.32 -9.05 -15.90
CA GLY A 3 16.64 -10.19 -16.77
C GLY A 3 15.89 -11.47 -16.51
N GLY A 4 14.82 -11.46 -15.75
CA GLY A 4 13.93 -12.60 -15.67
C GLY A 4 14.47 -13.82 -14.91
N GLY A 5 15.63 -13.72 -14.26
CA GLY A 5 16.25 -14.78 -13.46
C GLY A 5 15.60 -14.97 -12.09
N ARG A 6 16.18 -15.88 -11.29
CA ARG A 6 15.85 -16.08 -9.87
C ARG A 6 16.96 -15.49 -9.01
N GLN A 7 16.59 -14.82 -7.90
CA GLN A 7 17.51 -14.13 -7.01
C GLN A 7 17.10 -14.36 -5.54
N TYR A 8 18.07 -14.63 -4.70
CA TYR A 8 17.88 -14.80 -3.26
C TYR A 8 18.76 -13.82 -2.49
N PHE A 9 18.13 -12.98 -1.70
CA PHE A 9 18.76 -12.03 -0.80
C PHE A 9 18.44 -12.44 0.62
N LYS A 10 19.44 -12.63 1.45
CA LYS A 10 19.28 -12.98 2.86
C LYS A 10 20.09 -12.04 3.74
N ASN A 11 19.47 -11.53 4.82
CA ASN A 11 20.08 -10.63 5.79
C ASN A 11 20.75 -9.41 5.13
N CYS A 12 20.12 -8.84 4.11
CA CYS A 12 20.66 -7.72 3.36
C CYS A 12 20.05 -6.39 3.81
N TYR A 13 20.90 -5.36 3.88
CA TYR A 13 20.45 -3.98 3.97
C TYR A 13 20.33 -3.38 2.57
N ILE A 14 19.12 -2.93 2.20
CA ILE A 14 18.82 -2.42 0.86
C ILE A 14 18.08 -1.09 1.00
N GLU A 15 18.67 0.00 0.52
CA GLU A 15 18.07 1.33 0.66
C GLU A 15 17.80 2.03 -0.66
N GLY A 16 16.81 2.91 -0.66
CA GLY A 16 16.45 3.71 -1.81
C GLY A 16 15.24 4.61 -1.54
N ASN A 17 14.71 5.27 -2.58
CA ASN A 17 13.54 6.14 -2.42
C ASN A 17 12.46 5.97 -3.48
N VAL A 18 12.79 5.79 -4.75
CA VAL A 18 11.80 5.65 -5.83
C VAL A 18 12.11 4.40 -6.65
N ASP A 19 11.21 3.40 -6.58
CA ASP A 19 11.28 2.19 -7.40
C ASP A 19 12.63 1.46 -7.29
N TRP A 20 13.24 1.44 -6.11
CA TRP A 20 14.63 0.93 -5.98
C TRP A 20 14.73 -0.59 -6.08
N ILE A 21 13.61 -1.31 -5.95
CA ILE A 21 13.52 -2.72 -6.27
C ILE A 21 12.60 -2.87 -7.46
N PHE A 22 13.18 -3.00 -8.67
CA PHE A 22 12.40 -3.02 -9.91
C PHE A 22 12.86 -4.14 -10.86
N GLY A 23 12.06 -4.40 -11.89
CA GLY A 23 12.35 -5.40 -12.91
C GLY A 23 11.43 -6.62 -12.87
N SER A 24 11.82 -7.69 -13.54
CA SER A 24 10.98 -8.88 -13.79
C SER A 24 11.46 -10.17 -13.14
N ALA A 25 12.49 -10.14 -12.30
CA ALA A 25 13.00 -11.34 -11.64
C ALA A 25 11.97 -11.98 -10.71
N GLN A 26 12.08 -13.29 -10.48
CA GLN A 26 11.55 -13.97 -9.32
C GLN A 26 12.57 -13.82 -8.21
N ALA A 27 12.30 -13.01 -7.19
CA ALA A 27 13.27 -12.70 -6.16
C ALA A 27 12.67 -12.85 -4.76
N VAL A 28 13.44 -13.47 -3.86
CA VAL A 28 13.11 -13.55 -2.43
C VAL A 28 14.06 -12.67 -1.63
N PHE A 29 13.48 -11.82 -0.79
CA PHE A 29 14.15 -11.01 0.21
C PHE A 29 13.79 -11.59 1.57
N ASP A 30 14.72 -12.33 2.17
CA ASP A 30 14.53 -13.07 3.42
C ASP A 30 15.30 -12.38 4.53
N ASP A 31 14.58 -11.94 5.56
CA ASP A 31 15.17 -11.29 6.72
C ASP A 31 16.04 -10.06 6.36
N CYS A 32 15.53 -9.23 5.42
CA CYS A 32 16.24 -8.07 4.90
C CYS A 32 15.67 -6.76 5.47
N ASP A 33 16.55 -5.75 5.61
CA ASP A 33 16.17 -4.37 5.87
C ASP A 33 15.95 -3.63 4.55
N ILE A 34 14.72 -3.20 4.33
CA ILE A 34 14.29 -2.45 3.16
C ILE A 34 14.05 -1.00 3.60
N VAL A 35 15.02 -0.14 3.34
CA VAL A 35 15.11 1.17 3.98
C VAL A 35 14.77 2.30 3.04
N ALA A 36 13.76 3.08 3.38
CA ALA A 36 13.36 4.25 2.61
C ALA A 36 14.18 5.49 3.02
N ASN A 37 14.86 6.12 2.05
CA ASN A 37 15.63 7.35 2.23
C ASN A 37 14.76 8.62 2.16
N ALA A 38 13.62 8.53 1.49
CA ALA A 38 12.65 9.61 1.32
C ALA A 38 11.29 9.03 0.92
N ALA A 39 10.28 9.89 0.81
CA ALA A 39 8.97 9.54 0.25
C ALA A 39 9.13 8.92 -1.16
N GLY A 40 8.36 7.85 -1.46
CA GLY A 40 8.49 7.18 -2.74
C GLY A 40 7.77 5.84 -2.84
N TYR A 41 8.43 4.87 -3.49
CA TYR A 41 7.85 3.56 -3.79
C TYR A 41 8.92 2.49 -3.61
N VAL A 42 8.67 1.47 -2.81
CA VAL A 42 9.63 0.37 -2.59
C VAL A 42 9.86 -0.40 -3.89
N THR A 43 8.78 -0.84 -4.53
CA THR A 43 8.88 -1.72 -5.69
C THR A 43 8.22 -1.15 -6.95
N ALA A 44 8.81 -1.46 -8.11
CA ALA A 44 8.22 -1.30 -9.44
C ALA A 44 8.39 -2.61 -10.22
N ALA A 45 7.53 -3.59 -9.92
CA ALA A 45 7.62 -4.90 -10.54
C ALA A 45 7.09 -4.90 -11.98
N SER A 46 7.79 -5.62 -12.84
CA SER A 46 7.38 -5.90 -14.23
C SER A 46 7.27 -7.39 -14.51
N THR A 47 6.87 -8.15 -13.50
CA THR A 47 6.75 -9.61 -13.55
C THR A 47 5.95 -10.07 -14.75
N GLU A 48 6.44 -11.05 -15.46
CA GLU A 48 5.79 -11.65 -16.62
C GLU A 48 4.69 -12.62 -16.21
N SER A 49 3.73 -12.88 -17.10
CA SER A 49 2.64 -13.84 -16.87
C SER A 49 3.12 -15.28 -16.76
N THR A 50 4.31 -15.58 -17.29
CA THR A 50 4.97 -16.88 -17.24
C THR A 50 5.59 -17.21 -15.88
N LYS A 51 5.53 -16.31 -14.91
CA LYS A 51 6.07 -16.49 -13.55
C LYS A 51 4.93 -16.52 -12.54
N THR A 52 4.91 -17.52 -11.70
CA THR A 52 3.91 -17.68 -10.64
C THR A 52 4.06 -16.58 -9.60
N THR A 53 5.28 -16.24 -9.22
CA THR A 53 5.63 -15.18 -8.26
C THR A 53 6.62 -14.19 -8.86
N GLY A 54 6.68 -13.00 -8.30
CA GLY A 54 7.68 -11.98 -8.61
C GLY A 54 8.58 -11.72 -7.41
N TYR A 55 8.43 -10.56 -6.76
CA TYR A 55 9.15 -10.25 -5.53
C TYR A 55 8.39 -10.77 -4.32
N VAL A 56 9.06 -11.53 -3.47
CA VAL A 56 8.52 -12.01 -2.21
C VAL A 56 9.45 -11.58 -1.09
N PHE A 57 8.93 -10.76 -0.19
CA PHE A 57 9.61 -10.35 1.03
C PHE A 57 9.13 -11.25 2.15
N ILE A 58 10.06 -11.91 2.85
CA ILE A 58 9.76 -12.85 3.93
C ILE A 58 10.47 -12.35 5.19
N ASN A 59 9.74 -12.18 6.30
CA ASN A 59 10.28 -11.72 7.58
C ASN A 59 11.13 -10.45 7.50
N SER A 60 10.99 -9.68 6.43
CA SER A 60 11.78 -8.47 6.17
C SER A 60 11.17 -7.26 6.84
N ARG A 61 11.98 -6.22 7.04
CA ARG A 61 11.55 -4.99 7.69
C ARG A 61 11.57 -3.83 6.72
N LEU A 62 10.45 -3.10 6.64
CA LEU A 62 10.35 -1.88 5.88
C LEU A 62 10.55 -0.72 6.86
N LEU A 63 11.70 -0.09 6.79
CA LEU A 63 12.15 0.92 7.73
C LEU A 63 12.33 2.27 7.04
N ARG A 64 12.26 3.34 7.81
CA ARG A 64 12.73 4.67 7.38
C ARG A 64 14.20 4.83 7.77
N LYS A 65 14.97 5.54 6.96
CA LYS A 65 16.38 5.82 7.26
C LYS A 65 16.53 6.82 8.41
N THR A 66 15.68 7.82 8.41
CA THR A 66 15.62 8.87 9.45
C THR A 66 14.17 9.28 9.69
N GLU A 67 13.92 9.96 10.78
CA GLU A 67 12.59 10.51 11.12
C GLU A 67 12.10 11.58 10.11
N ASP A 68 12.97 12.08 9.23
CA ASP A 68 12.58 13.00 8.15
C ASP A 68 11.71 12.33 7.09
N VAL A 69 11.74 11.01 7.00
CA VAL A 69 10.81 10.27 6.14
C VAL A 69 9.46 10.21 6.85
N ALA A 70 8.57 11.11 6.47
CA ALA A 70 7.30 11.31 7.14
C ALA A 70 6.40 10.07 7.06
N ASP A 71 5.51 9.95 8.06
CA ASP A 71 4.50 8.92 8.10
C ASP A 71 3.60 8.91 6.86
N ASN A 72 3.20 7.73 6.40
CA ASN A 72 2.24 7.55 5.31
C ASN A 72 2.71 8.16 3.95
N THR A 73 4.01 8.12 3.66
CA THR A 73 4.58 8.73 2.43
C THR A 73 5.20 7.73 1.45
N VAL A 74 5.50 6.51 1.90
CA VAL A 74 6.14 5.49 1.07
C VAL A 74 5.15 4.39 0.71
N ALA A 75 4.93 4.14 -0.58
CA ALA A 75 4.11 3.02 -1.03
C ALA A 75 4.94 1.72 -1.07
N LEU A 76 4.29 0.60 -0.75
CA LEU A 76 4.86 -0.76 -0.89
C LEU A 76 5.26 -1.07 -2.34
N GLY A 77 4.58 -0.44 -3.29
CA GLY A 77 4.94 -0.56 -4.69
C GLY A 77 3.90 -0.02 -5.66
N ARG A 78 4.27 -0.07 -6.93
CA ARG A 78 3.41 0.26 -8.06
C ARG A 78 3.69 -0.67 -9.25
N PRO A 79 2.69 -1.01 -10.08
CA PRO A 79 2.88 -1.99 -11.16
C PRO A 79 3.51 -1.34 -12.40
N TRP A 80 4.77 -1.65 -12.68
CA TRP A 80 5.41 -1.18 -13.92
C TRP A 80 4.82 -1.87 -15.15
N ARG A 81 4.36 -3.13 -15.01
CA ARG A 81 3.62 -3.86 -16.05
C ARG A 81 2.38 -4.52 -15.44
N SER A 82 1.43 -4.88 -16.28
CA SER A 82 0.10 -5.37 -15.86
C SER A 82 0.14 -6.65 -15.00
N ASN A 83 1.15 -7.51 -15.21
CA ASN A 83 1.32 -8.76 -14.44
C ASN A 83 2.23 -8.60 -13.22
N ALA A 84 2.58 -7.38 -12.83
CA ALA A 84 3.41 -7.13 -11.67
C ALA A 84 2.97 -7.97 -10.47
N CYS A 85 3.94 -8.60 -9.81
CA CYS A 85 3.68 -9.49 -8.67
C CYS A 85 4.64 -9.18 -7.53
N VAL A 86 4.07 -8.79 -6.38
CA VAL A 86 4.82 -8.49 -5.16
C VAL A 86 4.04 -9.02 -3.96
N THR A 87 4.70 -9.73 -3.07
CA THR A 87 4.07 -10.23 -1.84
C THR A 87 4.95 -9.96 -0.63
N TYR A 88 4.34 -9.46 0.43
CA TYR A 88 4.97 -9.26 1.74
C TYR A 88 4.43 -10.30 2.72
N VAL A 89 5.31 -11.15 3.25
CA VAL A 89 4.98 -12.27 4.15
C VAL A 89 5.64 -12.01 5.49
N LYS A 90 4.83 -11.81 6.54
CA LYS A 90 5.29 -11.57 7.92
C LYS A 90 6.31 -10.42 8.04
N CYS A 91 6.13 -9.37 7.23
CA CYS A 91 7.03 -8.22 7.22
C CYS A 91 6.62 -7.18 8.27
N PHE A 92 7.61 -6.61 8.95
CA PHE A 92 7.41 -5.40 9.73
C PHE A 92 7.30 -4.18 8.81
N MET A 93 6.36 -3.30 9.09
CA MET A 93 6.13 -2.07 8.33
C MET A 93 6.08 -0.88 9.30
N ASP A 94 7.09 -0.01 9.21
CA ASP A 94 7.14 1.20 10.01
C ASP A 94 6.16 2.27 9.46
N SER A 95 5.79 3.25 10.26
CA SER A 95 4.70 4.22 10.03
C SER A 95 4.83 5.04 8.75
N HIS A 96 6.03 5.12 8.13
CA HIS A 96 6.22 5.77 6.84
C HIS A 96 5.49 5.07 5.68
N ILE A 97 5.11 3.79 5.85
CA ILE A 97 4.37 3.05 4.82
C ILE A 97 2.94 3.58 4.70
N LYS A 98 2.52 3.84 3.47
CA LYS A 98 1.16 4.33 3.17
C LYS A 98 0.09 3.34 3.63
N THR A 99 -0.92 3.85 4.32
CA THR A 99 -2.13 3.08 4.67
C THR A 99 -2.78 2.44 3.44
N LYS A 100 -2.79 3.13 2.30
CA LYS A 100 -3.25 2.59 1.03
C LYS A 100 -2.38 1.43 0.52
N GLY A 101 -1.11 1.39 0.86
CA GLY A 101 -0.12 0.39 0.48
C GLY A 101 0.43 0.59 -0.92
N TYR A 102 -0.38 0.61 -1.95
CA TYR A 102 0.05 0.57 -3.35
C TYR A 102 -0.49 1.74 -4.17
N ASP A 103 0.27 2.17 -5.18
CA ASP A 103 -0.14 3.18 -6.15
C ASP A 103 -0.20 2.62 -7.58
N ASN A 104 -0.79 3.37 -8.50
CA ASN A 104 -0.84 3.04 -9.92
C ASN A 104 0.43 3.53 -10.65
N MET A 105 0.77 2.93 -11.79
CA MET A 105 1.88 3.35 -12.63
C MET A 105 1.58 3.16 -14.12
N SER A 106 1.81 4.20 -14.92
CA SER A 106 1.78 4.13 -16.40
C SER A 106 0.54 3.43 -16.99
N GLY A 107 -0.64 3.74 -16.44
CA GLY A 107 -1.90 3.12 -16.89
C GLY A 107 -2.19 1.75 -16.24
N ASN A 108 -1.25 1.12 -15.57
CA ASN A 108 -1.48 -0.10 -14.81
C ASN A 108 -2.03 0.24 -13.41
N THR A 109 -3.07 -0.46 -12.98
CA THR A 109 -3.65 -0.27 -11.65
C THR A 109 -3.13 -1.31 -10.68
N HIS A 110 -2.86 -0.88 -9.44
CA HIS A 110 -2.45 -1.80 -8.37
C HIS A 110 -3.53 -2.86 -8.07
N SER A 111 -4.80 -2.51 -8.26
CA SER A 111 -5.92 -3.44 -8.05
C SER A 111 -5.96 -4.60 -9.07
N ALA A 112 -5.43 -4.39 -10.28
CA ALA A 112 -5.31 -5.44 -11.30
C ALA A 112 -4.00 -6.23 -11.20
N ALA A 113 -2.97 -5.68 -10.54
CA ALA A 113 -1.70 -6.36 -10.31
C ALA A 113 -1.82 -7.48 -9.26
N ARG A 114 -0.84 -8.36 -9.17
CA ARG A 114 -0.76 -9.47 -8.22
C ARG A 114 -0.02 -9.03 -6.95
N PHE A 115 -0.61 -8.07 -6.22
CA PHE A 115 -0.04 -7.52 -4.99
C PHE A 115 -0.77 -8.10 -3.78
N TYR A 116 -0.01 -8.69 -2.85
CA TYR A 116 -0.55 -9.41 -1.71
C TYR A 116 0.28 -9.19 -0.45
N GLU A 117 -0.34 -9.45 0.68
CA GLU A 117 0.29 -9.48 1.99
C GLU A 117 -0.18 -10.71 2.78
N TYR A 118 0.66 -11.19 3.69
CA TYR A 118 0.30 -12.25 4.62
C TYR A 118 0.94 -12.01 5.97
N GLN A 119 0.12 -11.83 7.02
CA GLN A 119 0.56 -11.65 8.40
C GLN A 119 1.65 -10.57 8.61
N SER A 120 1.70 -9.57 7.76
CA SER A 120 2.55 -8.41 7.99
C SER A 120 1.99 -7.58 9.15
N TYR A 121 2.84 -6.80 9.81
CA TYR A 121 2.53 -6.10 11.05
C TYR A 121 3.28 -4.78 11.17
N GLY A 122 3.05 -4.03 12.27
CA GLY A 122 3.70 -2.75 12.54
C GLY A 122 2.80 -1.54 12.28
N PRO A 123 3.26 -0.33 12.63
CA PRO A 123 2.44 0.88 12.58
C PRO A 123 2.04 1.30 11.15
N GLY A 124 2.81 0.87 10.13
CA GLY A 124 2.49 1.10 8.71
C GLY A 124 1.64 -0.02 8.09
N PHE A 125 1.31 -1.07 8.84
CA PHE A 125 0.42 -2.13 8.37
C PHE A 125 -1.04 -1.67 8.43
N ALA A 126 -1.83 -2.04 7.42
CA ALA A 126 -3.27 -1.81 7.40
C ALA A 126 -3.97 -2.91 6.60
N VAL A 127 -5.22 -3.21 6.97
CA VAL A 127 -6.10 -4.11 6.20
C VAL A 127 -7.19 -3.25 5.55
N ASN A 128 -7.22 -3.25 4.23
CA ASN A 128 -8.21 -2.54 3.44
C ASN A 128 -8.35 -3.17 2.05
N THR A 129 -9.20 -2.61 1.18
CA THR A 129 -9.47 -3.14 -0.16
C THR A 129 -8.30 -3.06 -1.12
N ASP A 130 -7.35 -2.14 -0.89
CA ASP A 130 -6.17 -1.96 -1.72
C ASP A 130 -5.01 -2.90 -1.31
N ARG A 131 -5.06 -3.42 -0.06
CA ARG A 131 -4.03 -4.29 0.55
C ARG A 131 -4.59 -5.70 0.75
N ARG A 132 -4.54 -6.50 -0.32
CA ARG A 132 -5.13 -7.84 -0.34
C ARG A 132 -4.34 -8.82 0.49
N GLN A 133 -5.02 -9.49 1.40
CA GLN A 133 -4.45 -10.50 2.28
C GLN A 133 -4.60 -11.89 1.65
N LEU A 134 -3.53 -12.69 1.68
CA LEU A 134 -3.58 -14.11 1.28
C LEU A 134 -4.29 -14.95 2.34
N ALA A 135 -4.93 -16.02 1.88
CA ALA A 135 -5.40 -17.05 2.78
C ALA A 135 -4.22 -17.81 3.43
N LYS A 136 -4.47 -18.43 4.59
CA LYS A 136 -3.43 -19.11 5.37
C LYS A 136 -2.60 -20.10 4.55
N ALA A 137 -3.24 -20.97 3.78
CA ALA A 137 -2.55 -21.98 2.99
C ALA A 137 -1.66 -21.39 1.88
N GLU A 138 -2.10 -20.27 1.27
CA GLU A 138 -1.34 -19.55 0.24
C GLU A 138 -0.13 -18.84 0.84
N GLY A 139 -0.34 -18.14 1.98
CA GLY A 139 0.74 -17.41 2.65
C GLY A 139 1.80 -18.35 3.25
N GLU A 140 1.39 -19.46 3.86
CA GLU A 140 2.32 -20.46 4.42
C GLU A 140 3.13 -21.22 3.35
N ALA A 141 2.63 -21.31 2.13
CA ALA A 141 3.36 -21.91 1.02
C ALA A 141 4.51 -21.02 0.51
N LEU A 142 4.50 -19.72 0.81
CA LEU A 142 5.52 -18.75 0.38
C LEU A 142 6.76 -18.80 1.28
N THR A 143 7.36 -19.95 1.44
CA THR A 143 8.73 -20.09 1.98
C THR A 143 9.75 -19.84 0.86
N VAL A 144 11.03 -19.63 1.20
CA VAL A 144 12.09 -19.44 0.19
C VAL A 144 12.07 -20.54 -0.86
N ASN A 145 12.11 -21.80 -0.42
CA ASN A 145 12.08 -22.94 -1.34
C ASN A 145 10.70 -23.14 -1.99
N GLY A 146 9.61 -22.70 -1.36
CA GLY A 146 8.28 -22.71 -1.96
C GLY A 146 8.15 -21.74 -3.13
N VAL A 147 8.71 -20.54 -3.01
CA VAL A 147 8.77 -19.53 -4.08
C VAL A 147 9.61 -20.04 -5.26
N PHE A 148 10.74 -20.68 -4.98
CA PHE A 148 11.65 -21.20 -5.99
C PHE A 148 11.35 -22.65 -6.40
N ALA A 149 10.24 -23.21 -5.97
CA ALA A 149 9.80 -24.51 -6.43
C ALA A 149 9.56 -24.49 -7.94
N ARG A 150 9.54 -25.70 -8.52
CA ARG A 150 9.17 -25.88 -9.91
C ARG A 150 7.79 -25.29 -10.19
N GLU A 151 7.69 -24.48 -11.23
CA GLU A 151 6.42 -23.98 -11.71
C GLU A 151 5.73 -25.03 -12.60
N ALA A 152 4.45 -25.30 -12.30
CA ALA A 152 3.65 -26.24 -13.07
C ALA A 152 2.94 -25.50 -14.21
N GLY A 153 2.97 -26.09 -15.42
CA GLY A 153 2.28 -25.57 -16.59
C GLY A 153 3.19 -25.46 -17.81
N GLU A 154 2.59 -25.51 -18.98
CA GLU A 154 3.31 -25.30 -20.24
C GLU A 154 3.63 -23.80 -20.37
N GLY A 155 4.85 -23.48 -20.77
CA GLY A 155 5.30 -22.10 -20.99
C GLY A 155 5.67 -21.33 -19.73
N MET A 156 5.71 -21.97 -18.56
CA MET A 156 6.18 -21.32 -17.33
C MET A 156 7.69 -21.09 -17.37
N ALA A 157 8.14 -19.98 -16.76
CA ALA A 157 9.53 -19.54 -16.84
C ALA A 157 10.51 -20.50 -16.13
N PHE A 158 10.05 -21.19 -15.07
CA PHE A 158 10.91 -22.01 -14.22
C PHE A 158 10.40 -23.45 -14.14
N ALA A 159 10.73 -24.25 -15.15
CA ALA A 159 10.38 -25.67 -15.22
C ALA A 159 11.08 -26.54 -14.17
N GLU A 160 12.15 -26.03 -13.53
CA GLU A 160 12.91 -26.73 -12.50
C GLU A 160 12.93 -25.92 -11.19
N GLY A 161 12.89 -26.62 -10.05
CA GLY A 161 13.05 -26.01 -8.74
C GLY A 161 14.50 -25.57 -8.50
N TRP A 162 14.67 -24.63 -7.57
CA TRP A 162 15.97 -24.19 -7.07
C TRP A 162 15.95 -24.19 -5.55
N ASP A 163 16.84 -24.97 -4.95
CA ASP A 163 17.08 -24.92 -3.50
C ASP A 163 18.05 -23.78 -3.17
N ALA A 164 17.48 -22.59 -3.03
CA ALA A 164 18.23 -21.39 -2.78
C ALA A 164 18.83 -21.37 -1.37
N VAL A 165 18.18 -22.02 -0.41
CA VAL A 165 18.68 -22.11 0.98
C VAL A 165 19.94 -22.96 1.03
N ALA A 166 19.95 -24.12 0.40
CA ALA A 166 21.13 -24.96 0.31
C ALA A 166 22.25 -24.30 -0.50
N ALA A 167 21.93 -23.64 -1.61
CA ALA A 167 22.90 -22.89 -2.41
C ALA A 167 23.57 -21.76 -1.60
N TYR A 168 22.77 -20.99 -0.84
CA TYR A 168 23.28 -19.96 0.05
C TYR A 168 24.19 -20.53 1.14
N ALA A 169 23.76 -21.62 1.80
CA ALA A 169 24.55 -22.27 2.84
C ALA A 169 25.90 -22.80 2.30
N ALA A 170 25.91 -23.38 1.11
CA ALA A 170 27.14 -23.86 0.45
C ALA A 170 28.09 -22.69 0.13
N ALA A 171 27.56 -21.60 -0.45
CA ALA A 171 28.37 -20.42 -0.77
C ALA A 171 28.92 -19.72 0.48
N SER A 172 28.14 -19.72 1.57
CA SER A 172 28.56 -19.11 2.85
C SER A 172 29.60 -19.95 3.60
N ALA A 173 29.63 -21.26 3.41
CA ALA A 173 30.60 -22.13 4.04
C ALA A 173 32.05 -21.89 3.56
N ASP A 174 32.22 -21.43 2.31
CA ASP A 174 33.53 -21.10 1.74
C ASP A 174 33.99 -19.66 2.07
N TYR A 175 33.08 -18.84 2.61
CA TYR A 175 33.36 -17.47 2.98
C TYR A 175 33.96 -17.42 4.39
N THR A 176 35.30 -17.43 4.47
CA THR A 176 36.00 -17.14 5.72
C THR A 176 36.08 -15.62 5.87
N GLU A 177 35.23 -15.08 6.72
CA GLU A 177 35.22 -13.66 7.03
C GLU A 177 36.56 -13.25 7.66
N SER A 178 37.33 -12.40 6.99
CA SER A 178 38.60 -11.83 7.51
C SER A 178 38.38 -10.61 8.41
N GLY A 179 37.24 -10.50 9.04
CA GLY A 179 36.90 -9.42 9.98
C GLY A 179 35.73 -9.84 10.85
N ALA A 180 35.86 -9.73 12.16
CA ALA A 180 34.74 -9.96 13.06
C ALA A 180 33.60 -8.99 12.72
N VAL A 181 32.54 -9.48 12.11
CA VAL A 181 31.29 -8.73 12.08
C VAL A 181 30.80 -8.62 13.51
N SER A 182 30.79 -7.41 14.02
CA SER A 182 30.16 -7.17 15.31
C SER A 182 28.67 -7.47 15.17
N VAL A 183 28.16 -8.36 16.02
CA VAL A 183 26.72 -8.65 16.08
C VAL A 183 25.98 -7.35 16.34
N ASP A 184 25.00 -7.04 15.49
CA ASP A 184 24.15 -5.85 15.61
C ASP A 184 22.94 -6.17 16.50
N PHE A 185 22.90 -5.56 17.66
CA PHE A 185 21.80 -5.68 18.62
C PHE A 185 20.74 -4.61 18.50
N SER A 186 20.88 -3.66 17.58
CA SER A 186 20.03 -2.47 17.50
C SER A 186 18.54 -2.78 17.42
N GLU A 187 18.16 -3.80 16.66
CA GLU A 187 16.78 -4.22 16.54
C GLU A 187 16.25 -4.85 17.81
N LEU A 188 17.02 -5.77 18.39
CA LEU A 188 16.66 -6.41 19.64
C LEU A 188 16.46 -5.37 20.75
N ASP A 189 17.36 -4.40 20.83
CA ASP A 189 17.30 -3.32 21.81
C ASP A 189 16.05 -2.45 21.60
N ARG A 190 15.71 -2.14 20.34
CA ARG A 190 14.49 -1.40 20.01
C ARG A 190 13.22 -2.21 20.34
N ALA A 191 13.22 -3.51 20.04
CA ALA A 191 12.11 -4.39 20.38
C ALA A 191 11.91 -4.49 21.89
N ILE A 192 13.00 -4.61 22.66
CA ILE A 192 12.98 -4.60 24.12
C ILE A 192 12.41 -3.27 24.63
N GLN A 193 12.94 -2.15 24.17
CA GLN A 193 12.48 -0.81 24.58
C GLN A 193 11.00 -0.59 24.30
N ASN A 194 10.54 -1.03 23.12
CA ASN A 194 9.14 -0.94 22.73
C ASN A 194 8.25 -1.77 23.67
N ALA A 195 8.62 -3.03 23.93
CA ALA A 195 7.87 -3.90 24.81
C ALA A 195 7.84 -3.40 26.27
N GLU A 196 8.95 -2.84 26.76
CA GLU A 196 9.04 -2.23 28.10
C GLU A 196 8.19 -0.96 28.26
N GLY A 197 7.95 -0.24 27.16
CA GLY A 197 7.09 0.94 27.15
C GLY A 197 5.60 0.64 27.21
N LEU A 198 5.20 -0.63 27.04
CA LEU A 198 3.80 -1.03 27.09
C LEU A 198 3.33 -1.27 28.53
N ASN A 199 2.09 -0.85 28.81
CA ASN A 199 1.46 -1.14 30.09
C ASN A 199 0.61 -2.41 29.95
N SER A 200 1.01 -3.50 30.62
CA SER A 200 0.34 -4.79 30.54
C SER A 200 -1.16 -4.76 30.90
N ALA A 201 -1.56 -3.77 31.72
CA ALA A 201 -2.97 -3.61 32.12
C ALA A 201 -3.88 -3.15 30.96
N ASP A 202 -3.33 -2.65 29.87
CA ASP A 202 -4.08 -2.19 28.70
C ASP A 202 -4.47 -3.32 27.74
N TYR A 203 -3.98 -4.54 27.98
CA TYR A 203 -4.15 -5.68 27.08
C TYR A 203 -4.82 -6.88 27.77
N LYS A 204 -5.53 -7.69 26.98
CA LYS A 204 -6.26 -8.87 27.47
C LYS A 204 -5.34 -9.98 27.97
N ASP A 205 -4.25 -10.21 27.26
CA ASP A 205 -3.20 -11.17 27.62
C ASP A 205 -1.83 -10.61 27.20
N PHE A 206 -0.95 -10.44 28.17
CA PHE A 206 0.39 -9.91 27.97
C PHE A 206 1.47 -11.00 28.14
N SER A 207 1.10 -12.23 28.43
CA SER A 207 2.02 -13.31 28.80
C SER A 207 3.01 -13.69 27.71
N ALA A 208 2.59 -13.63 26.44
CA ALA A 208 3.48 -13.88 25.30
C ALA A 208 4.58 -12.83 25.18
N VAL A 209 4.26 -11.55 25.42
CA VAL A 209 5.24 -10.45 25.43
C VAL A 209 6.21 -10.60 26.61
N GLU A 210 5.72 -10.88 27.81
CA GLU A 210 6.58 -11.12 28.97
C GLU A 210 7.57 -12.28 28.72
N SER A 211 7.09 -13.39 28.16
CA SER A 211 7.94 -14.54 27.83
C SER A 211 9.01 -14.18 26.80
N ALA A 212 8.65 -13.50 25.72
CA ALA A 212 9.57 -13.08 24.67
C ALA A 212 10.58 -12.04 25.18
N LEU A 213 10.12 -11.06 25.98
CA LEU A 213 10.97 -10.02 26.59
C LEU A 213 11.99 -10.61 27.56
N ASN A 214 11.58 -11.57 28.39
CA ASN A 214 12.50 -12.27 29.29
C ASN A 214 13.55 -13.07 28.53
N ALA A 215 13.18 -13.76 27.45
CA ALA A 215 14.11 -14.47 26.59
C ALA A 215 15.10 -13.51 25.91
N ALA A 216 14.62 -12.37 25.40
CA ALA A 216 15.46 -11.34 24.78
C ALA A 216 16.49 -10.75 25.76
N LYS A 217 16.08 -10.48 26.99
CA LYS A 217 16.96 -9.96 28.05
C LYS A 217 17.95 -10.98 28.60
N ALA A 218 17.63 -12.26 28.53
CA ALA A 218 18.49 -13.34 29.00
C ALA A 218 19.63 -13.70 28.01
N LEU A 219 19.62 -13.13 26.80
CA LEU A 219 20.63 -13.41 25.78
C LEU A 219 22.03 -12.98 26.26
N ASP A 220 23.01 -13.90 26.20
CA ASP A 220 24.41 -13.58 26.43
C ASP A 220 24.98 -12.85 25.19
N ARG A 221 25.09 -11.55 25.27
CA ARG A 221 25.56 -10.69 24.17
C ARG A 221 27.02 -10.89 23.80
N THR A 222 27.79 -11.59 24.63
CA THR A 222 29.23 -11.83 24.37
C THR A 222 29.45 -13.01 23.44
N THR A 223 28.49 -13.92 23.37
CA THR A 223 28.57 -15.16 22.58
C THR A 223 27.47 -15.31 21.57
N ALA A 224 26.49 -14.39 21.58
CA ALA A 224 25.33 -14.42 20.68
C ALA A 224 25.74 -14.32 19.21
N THR A 225 25.08 -15.08 18.39
CA THR A 225 25.14 -14.96 16.93
C THR A 225 24.11 -13.95 16.43
N GLN A 226 24.31 -13.40 15.22
CA GLN A 226 23.34 -12.50 14.60
C GLN A 226 21.97 -13.20 14.40
N GLU A 227 21.97 -14.49 14.11
CA GLU A 227 20.76 -15.28 13.94
C GLU A 227 19.95 -15.36 15.24
N GLU A 228 20.60 -15.63 16.37
CA GLU A 228 19.94 -15.66 17.69
C GLU A 228 19.35 -14.30 18.05
N VAL A 229 20.07 -13.21 17.79
CA VAL A 229 19.60 -11.84 18.00
C VAL A 229 18.37 -11.54 17.16
N SER A 230 18.40 -11.86 15.86
CA SER A 230 17.29 -11.64 14.94
C SER A 230 16.05 -12.46 15.31
N VAL A 231 16.24 -13.74 15.68
CA VAL A 231 15.12 -14.61 16.11
C VAL A 231 14.44 -14.06 17.36
N LEU A 232 15.20 -13.59 18.35
CA LEU A 232 14.65 -13.03 19.58
C LEU A 232 13.94 -11.68 19.34
N ALA A 233 14.52 -10.84 18.49
CA ALA A 233 13.90 -9.59 18.10
C ALA A 233 12.53 -9.82 17.41
N HIS A 234 12.51 -10.68 16.39
CA HIS A 234 11.28 -11.03 15.67
C HIS A 234 10.21 -11.63 16.58
N ARG A 235 10.60 -12.55 17.47
CA ARG A 235 9.68 -13.16 18.42
C ARG A 235 9.03 -12.14 19.34
N LEU A 236 9.81 -11.17 19.83
CA LEU A 236 9.29 -10.11 20.69
C LEU A 236 8.39 -9.15 19.92
N ILE A 237 8.78 -8.77 18.71
CA ILE A 237 7.98 -7.92 17.83
C ILE A 237 6.65 -8.60 17.48
N GLU A 238 6.66 -9.89 17.15
CA GLU A 238 5.45 -10.65 16.84
C GLU A 238 4.53 -10.76 18.06
N ALA A 239 5.08 -10.98 19.25
CA ALA A 239 4.31 -11.02 20.49
C ALA A 239 3.61 -9.68 20.76
N VAL A 240 4.30 -8.56 20.55
CA VAL A 240 3.71 -7.21 20.69
C VAL A 240 2.64 -6.95 19.64
N ALA A 241 2.87 -7.35 18.39
CA ALA A 241 1.93 -7.16 17.29
C ALA A 241 0.61 -7.94 17.46
N ASN A 242 0.65 -9.04 18.20
CA ASN A 242 -0.52 -9.88 18.48
C ASN A 242 -1.29 -9.47 19.74
N LEU A 243 -0.91 -8.38 20.40
CA LEU A 243 -1.63 -7.88 21.58
C LEU A 243 -3.02 -7.38 21.22
N GLU A 244 -4.01 -7.85 21.97
CA GLU A 244 -5.38 -7.34 21.92
C GLU A 244 -5.60 -6.34 23.05
N THR A 245 -5.95 -5.10 22.72
CA THR A 245 -6.28 -4.08 23.72
C THR A 245 -7.57 -4.44 24.49
N MET A 246 -7.60 -4.07 25.75
CA MET A 246 -8.85 -4.08 26.51
C MET A 246 -9.81 -3.08 25.87
N THR A 247 -10.99 -3.54 25.47
CA THR A 247 -12.03 -2.61 25.02
C THR A 247 -12.36 -1.69 26.20
N PRO A 248 -12.26 -0.35 26.08
CA PRO A 248 -12.70 0.54 27.14
C PRO A 248 -14.15 0.18 27.49
N ALA A 249 -14.45 0.14 28.80
CA ALA A 249 -15.85 0.02 29.22
C ALA A 249 -16.64 1.12 28.51
N PRO A 250 -17.83 0.83 27.96
CA PRO A 250 -18.63 1.87 27.33
C PRO A 250 -18.79 3.01 28.35
N GLU A 251 -18.45 4.21 27.93
CA GLU A 251 -18.71 5.39 28.76
C GLU A 251 -20.15 5.32 29.26
N PRO A 252 -20.39 5.58 30.55
CA PRO A 252 -21.75 5.59 31.06
C PRO A 252 -22.55 6.56 30.18
N THR A 253 -23.57 6.02 29.55
CA THR A 253 -24.51 6.84 28.75
C THR A 253 -24.89 8.03 29.61
N PRO A 254 -24.68 9.27 29.15
CA PRO A 254 -25.11 10.43 29.91
C PRO A 254 -26.57 10.24 30.27
N ASP A 255 -26.87 10.47 31.57
CA ASP A 255 -28.22 10.39 32.08
C ASP A 255 -29.12 11.21 31.15
N PRO A 256 -30.27 10.67 30.71
CA PRO A 256 -31.10 11.40 29.77
C PRO A 256 -31.42 12.75 30.36
N GLU A 257 -31.06 13.81 29.66
CA GLU A 257 -31.34 15.19 30.00
C GLU A 257 -32.83 15.27 30.36
N PRO A 258 -33.18 15.91 31.52
CA PRO A 258 -34.59 15.96 31.94
C PRO A 258 -35.39 16.57 30.78
N THR A 259 -36.41 15.85 30.40
CA THR A 259 -37.34 16.29 29.35
C THR A 259 -37.81 17.69 29.67
N PRO A 260 -37.66 18.67 28.76
CA PRO A 260 -38.12 20.01 29.00
C PRO A 260 -39.62 19.97 29.33
N ASP A 261 -39.97 20.69 30.38
CA ASP A 261 -41.35 20.87 30.84
C ASP A 261 -42.23 21.27 29.64
N PRO A 262 -43.44 20.69 29.47
CA PRO A 262 -44.24 20.99 28.29
C PRO A 262 -44.51 22.48 28.23
N THR A 263 -44.12 23.10 27.12
CA THR A 263 -44.39 24.49 26.82
C THR A 263 -45.90 24.76 27.03
N PRO A 264 -46.27 25.79 27.82
CA PRO A 264 -47.68 26.07 28.02
C PRO A 264 -48.36 26.31 26.69
N THR A 265 -49.50 25.64 26.53
CA THR A 265 -50.35 25.74 25.34
C THR A 265 -50.67 27.23 25.08
N PRO A 266 -50.44 27.80 23.90
CA PRO A 266 -50.79 29.16 23.64
C PRO A 266 -52.29 29.35 23.79
N GLU A 267 -52.65 30.44 24.47
CA GLU A 267 -54.02 30.90 24.65
C GLU A 267 -54.70 31.09 23.30
N PRO A 268 -55.97 30.71 23.06
CA PRO A 268 -56.60 30.79 21.78
C PRO A 268 -56.66 32.24 21.29
N THR A 269 -56.13 32.47 20.11
CA THR A 269 -56.13 33.75 19.40
C THR A 269 -57.60 34.21 19.24
N PRO A 270 -57.93 35.47 19.58
CA PRO A 270 -59.29 35.97 19.43
C PRO A 270 -59.69 35.90 17.94
N THR A 271 -60.93 35.43 17.73
CA THR A 271 -61.54 35.31 16.40
C THR A 271 -61.55 36.67 15.68
N PRO A 272 -61.10 36.77 14.45
CA PRO A 272 -61.10 38.02 13.73
C PRO A 272 -62.53 38.49 13.46
N THR A 273 -62.75 39.77 13.72
CA THR A 273 -64.01 40.47 13.41
C THR A 273 -64.27 40.39 11.91
N PRO A 274 -65.51 40.10 11.44
CA PRO A 274 -65.81 39.98 10.02
C PRO A 274 -65.55 41.30 9.28
N THR A 275 -64.81 41.20 8.21
CA THR A 275 -64.51 42.28 7.26
C THR A 275 -65.81 42.69 6.56
N PRO A 276 -66.14 43.99 6.42
CA PRO A 276 -67.33 44.40 5.67
C PRO A 276 -67.20 44.03 4.18
N GLU A 277 -68.32 43.65 3.64
CA GLU A 277 -68.54 43.25 2.23
C GLU A 277 -68.12 44.37 1.30
N PRO A 278 -67.43 44.10 0.17
CA PRO A 278 -67.05 45.13 -0.81
C PRO A 278 -68.22 45.60 -1.62
N THR A 279 -68.35 46.88 -1.73
CA THR A 279 -69.32 47.60 -2.63
C THR A 279 -69.06 47.23 -4.08
N PRO A 280 -70.11 47.01 -4.91
CA PRO A 280 -69.93 46.60 -6.29
C PRO A 280 -69.33 47.72 -7.12
N THR A 281 -68.33 47.39 -7.91
CA THR A 281 -67.69 48.25 -8.90
C THR A 281 -68.51 48.29 -10.19
N PRO A 282 -68.74 49.46 -10.81
CA PRO A 282 -69.47 49.55 -12.06
C PRO A 282 -68.67 48.97 -13.25
N THR A 283 -69.35 48.31 -14.11
CA THR A 283 -68.93 47.70 -15.39
C THR A 283 -68.42 48.78 -16.36
N PRO A 284 -67.27 48.59 -17.01
CA PRO A 284 -66.93 49.42 -18.19
C PRO A 284 -67.51 48.86 -19.48
N SER A 285 -68.03 49.73 -20.28
CA SER A 285 -68.53 49.51 -21.62
C SER A 285 -67.39 49.32 -22.62
N GLU A 286 -67.60 48.38 -23.53
CA GLU A 286 -66.83 48.13 -24.76
C GLU A 286 -67.19 49.24 -25.82
N PRO A 287 -66.57 49.07 -27.02
CA PRO A 287 -65.21 49.40 -27.52
C PRO A 287 -65.30 50.36 -28.73
N ASP A 288 -64.22 50.77 -29.26
CA ASP A 288 -64.19 51.03 -30.72
C ASP A 288 -62.78 50.75 -31.32
N LYS A 289 -62.85 50.09 -32.43
CA LYS A 289 -61.83 49.74 -33.38
C LYS A 289 -61.21 50.98 -34.03
N ASN A 290 -59.95 51.05 -34.29
CA ASN A 290 -59.44 51.05 -35.65
C ASN A 290 -57.99 51.44 -35.79
N GLN A 291 -57.37 50.72 -36.71
CA GLN A 291 -56.28 51.09 -37.64
C GLN A 291 -54.86 51.32 -37.04
N SER A 292 -53.98 50.54 -37.46
CA SER A 292 -53.25 50.34 -38.69
C SER A 292 -51.80 50.83 -38.64
N GLY A 293 -50.96 50.00 -39.14
CA GLY A 293 -49.72 50.37 -39.82
C GLY A 293 -48.51 50.16 -38.95
N GLY A 294 -47.64 49.35 -39.25
CA GLY A 294 -47.01 49.02 -40.46
C GLY A 294 -45.50 48.75 -40.14
N THR A 295 -45.12 47.75 -40.75
CA THR A 295 -43.81 47.53 -41.40
C THR A 295 -42.60 47.28 -40.56
N ASP A 296 -42.15 46.09 -40.72
CA ASP A 296 -40.95 45.62 -41.43
C ASP A 296 -39.70 45.63 -40.54
N ASN A 297 -38.83 44.73 -40.57
CA ASN A 297 -38.34 43.82 -41.58
C ASN A 297 -37.34 42.81 -40.95
N SER A 298 -37.47 41.61 -41.38
CA SER A 298 -36.36 40.76 -41.89
C SER A 298 -35.10 40.58 -41.07
N GLY A 299 -34.63 39.46 -40.97
CA GLY A 299 -34.41 38.32 -41.80
C GLY A 299 -33.46 37.36 -41.05
N ASN A 300 -33.73 36.14 -40.98
CA ASN A 300 -33.36 35.11 -41.93
C ASN A 300 -31.83 35.05 -42.17
N ASN A 301 -31.14 34.00 -41.78
CA ASN A 301 -30.82 32.94 -42.71
C ASN A 301 -29.94 31.88 -42.11
N SER A 302 -30.32 30.68 -42.19
CA SER A 302 -29.78 29.40 -42.59
C SER A 302 -28.50 29.42 -43.44
N GLY A 303 -27.75 28.32 -43.32
CA GLY A 303 -26.87 27.83 -44.36
C GLY A 303 -25.63 27.20 -43.75
N THR A 304 -25.59 25.93 -43.53
CA THR A 304 -25.22 24.79 -44.39
C THR A 304 -23.87 24.92 -45.12
N ASN A 305 -23.12 23.85 -44.94
CA ASN A 305 -22.12 23.25 -45.84
C ASN A 305 -20.74 23.94 -45.91
N GLY A 306 -19.76 23.18 -45.82
CA GLY A 306 -19.18 22.14 -46.59
C GLY A 306 -17.68 22.07 -46.39
N ALA A 307 -17.22 20.89 -46.26
CA ALA A 307 -16.20 20.18 -46.98
C ALA A 307 -14.76 20.77 -47.11
N GLU A 308 -13.89 19.90 -46.70
CA GLU A 308 -12.71 19.37 -47.41
C GLU A 308 -11.34 20.06 -47.32
N GLU A 309 -10.44 19.13 -47.13
CA GLU A 309 -9.03 19.01 -47.55
C GLU A 309 -8.01 19.76 -46.72
N GLY A 310 -6.94 19.10 -46.29
CA GLY A 310 -6.08 18.08 -46.80
C GLY A 310 -4.75 18.17 -46.15
N GLY A 311 -4.21 17.02 -45.85
CA GLY A 311 -2.82 16.65 -46.05
C GLY A 311 -1.74 17.26 -45.17
N LYS A 312 -1.05 16.50 -44.38
CA LYS A 312 0.18 15.84 -44.75
C LYS A 312 0.82 15.15 -43.57
N GLN A 313 1.03 13.91 -43.77
CA GLN A 313 1.93 13.00 -43.12
C GLN A 313 3.38 13.50 -43.41
N GLU A 314 4.20 13.57 -42.37
CA GLU A 314 5.65 13.51 -42.55
C GLU A 314 6.20 12.40 -41.64
N ASP A 315 6.62 11.35 -42.33
CA ASP A 315 7.48 10.27 -41.85
C ASP A 315 8.84 10.85 -41.49
N ALA A 316 9.39 10.51 -40.34
CA ALA A 316 10.80 10.63 -40.03
C ALA A 316 11.37 9.28 -39.67
N LYS A 317 12.18 8.81 -40.53
CA LYS A 317 12.97 7.60 -40.64
C LYS A 317 13.76 7.27 -39.39
N GLN A 318 13.71 6.02 -39.11
CA GLN A 318 14.68 5.21 -38.38
C GLN A 318 16.01 5.17 -39.11
N GLU A 319 17.08 5.55 -38.48
CA GLU A 319 18.43 5.20 -38.93
C GLU A 319 19.04 4.20 -37.97
N ASP A 320 19.21 3.01 -38.51
CA ASP A 320 20.06 1.95 -37.98
C ASP A 320 21.53 2.44 -38.03
N ASN A 321 22.23 2.29 -36.90
CA ASN A 321 23.69 2.29 -36.96
C ASN A 321 24.23 1.06 -36.22
N ASN A 322 24.67 0.14 -37.05
CA ASN A 322 25.40 -1.08 -36.73
C ASN A 322 26.89 -0.72 -36.69
N GLY A 323 27.60 -1.05 -35.66
CA GLY A 323 29.03 -0.76 -35.53
C GLY A 323 29.70 -1.52 -34.42
N ALA A 324 30.07 -2.74 -34.73
CA ALA A 324 31.33 -3.46 -34.49
C ALA A 324 32.00 -3.40 -33.09
N ALA A 325 32.23 -4.59 -32.66
CA ALA A 325 33.11 -5.19 -31.66
C ALA A 325 34.43 -4.43 -31.36
N SER A 326 34.82 -4.45 -30.09
CA SER A 326 36.21 -4.73 -29.73
C SER A 326 36.28 -5.46 -28.38
N GLU A 327 36.85 -6.63 -28.44
CA GLU A 327 37.40 -7.40 -27.34
C GLU A 327 38.41 -6.56 -26.57
N ASN A 328 38.40 -6.65 -25.25
CA ASN A 328 39.64 -6.68 -24.48
C ASN A 328 39.39 -7.34 -23.11
N GLU A 329 40.17 -8.39 -22.92
CA GLU A 329 40.49 -9.06 -21.66
C GLU A 329 41.02 -8.07 -20.62
N PHE A 330 40.52 -8.17 -19.41
CA PHE A 330 41.30 -8.39 -18.18
C PHE A 330 40.34 -8.84 -17.07
#